data_5f07b001872bc9c68970ec75df074ca8
#
_entry.id   5f07b001872bc9c68970ec75df074ca8
#
_cell.length_a   1.000
_cell.length_b   1.000
_cell.length_c   1.000
_cell.angle_alpha   90.00
_cell.angle_beta   90.00
_cell.angle_gamma   90.00
#
_symmetry.space_group_name_H-M   'P 1'
#
loop_
_entity.id
_entity.type
_entity.pdbx_description
1 polymer ?
#
loop_
_entity_poly.entity_id
_entity_poly.type
_entity_poly.pdbx_seq_one_letter_code
_entity_poly.pdbx_strand_id
1 'polypeptide(L)'
;MSSATTPDLQDRVQTITDAFVAFDESRAEPGFALDTEDVAAQLERLCAYRVPADEAVRTLVRKACADADLERADLSDDIARLAGYGGRSRGFSRTMLADVDEADQWIDVVAQVVELWEPRSEKIAQVGLLGDESGRLKFVKWASADLPELEEGEAYRFESVVTDEYQGRFSVSCNSATAISPSDDVVAASDGSVAVVGSIVDIQEGSGLIKRCGADDCTRVLRNGRCAEHGQRDGEFDLRIKAILDDGERSLSALFDAAATEAVTGISLSDATDMAMDALSTDVVAEEISAQLLGRRYRLTGSVVGTYFLVNDSEETTDAPDGFDADAVEPALTARQPARRLFAEELNGTTETFQESDEERAPVYGLTPTGVGVNRVFVVGTLAETADVGSDSEYWQGKVFAADSPVYVYAGNYQPEAMAALKAAEPPMYVAVVGKLRTYERGDRINVAIEPESITEVDEATRDAWVTETAVRTRKRLEEFETEQASFSEQAREVYGEDTSLISEAVTALAEPDDA
;
A
#
# COMPACT_ATOMS: atom_id res chain seq x y z
N MET A 1 31.96 10.70 23.73
CA MET A 1 33.29 10.52 23.11
C MET A 1 34.20 10.05 24.23
N SER A 2 34.41 8.74 24.35
CA SER A 2 35.28 8.17 25.38
C SER A 2 36.70 8.15 24.84
N SER A 3 37.61 8.90 25.45
CA SER A 3 39.04 8.77 25.17
C SER A 3 39.49 7.43 25.73
N ALA A 4 40.06 6.58 24.87
CA ALA A 4 40.60 5.29 25.29
C ALA A 4 41.64 5.53 26.42
N THR A 5 41.51 4.78 27.50
CA THR A 5 42.45 4.83 28.64
C THR A 5 43.68 4.01 28.30
N THR A 6 44.85 4.37 28.86
CA THR A 6 46.13 3.68 28.61
C THR A 6 46.06 2.14 28.77
N PRO A 7 45.28 1.54 29.71
CA PRO A 7 45.11 0.10 29.80
C PRO A 7 44.39 -0.53 28.58
N ASP A 8 43.39 0.14 28.03
CA ASP A 8 42.64 -0.33 26.84
C ASP A 8 43.51 -0.39 25.59
N LEU A 9 44.43 0.56 25.42
CA LEU A 9 45.38 0.53 24.31
C LEU A 9 46.43 -0.58 24.43
N GLN A 10 46.88 -0.89 25.65
CA GLN A 10 47.82 -2.00 25.90
C GLN A 10 47.20 -3.34 25.62
N ASP A 11 45.93 -3.58 26.03
CA ASP A 11 45.21 -4.81 25.73
C ASP A 11 45.00 -5.00 24.23
N ARG A 12 44.76 -3.94 23.50
CA ARG A 12 44.63 -3.95 22.03
C ARG A 12 45.94 -4.29 21.32
N VAL A 13 47.06 -3.69 21.77
CA VAL A 13 48.39 -4.02 21.25
C VAL A 13 48.68 -5.51 21.45
N GLN A 14 48.42 -6.03 22.64
CA GLN A 14 48.62 -7.43 22.93
C GLN A 14 47.76 -8.33 22.05
N THR A 15 46.48 -7.98 21.89
CA THR A 15 45.54 -8.73 21.01
C THR A 15 46.04 -8.79 19.57
N ILE A 16 46.53 -7.68 19.00
CA ILE A 16 47.09 -7.64 17.65
C ILE A 16 48.32 -8.54 17.56
N THR A 17 49.27 -8.35 18.49
CA THR A 17 50.54 -9.09 18.48
C THR A 17 50.31 -10.60 18.63
N ASP A 18 49.48 -11.02 19.57
CA ASP A 18 49.16 -12.44 19.76
C ASP A 18 48.49 -13.08 18.54
N ALA A 19 47.60 -12.37 17.86
CA ALA A 19 46.95 -12.85 16.65
C ALA A 19 47.96 -13.08 15.51
N PHE A 20 48.91 -12.18 15.32
CA PHE A 20 49.95 -12.33 14.30
C PHE A 20 50.98 -13.39 14.68
N VAL A 21 51.33 -13.57 15.93
CA VAL A 21 52.21 -14.68 16.39
C VAL A 21 51.56 -16.03 16.15
N ALA A 22 50.31 -16.20 16.53
CA ALA A 22 49.56 -17.43 16.30
C ALA A 22 49.39 -17.74 14.82
N PHE A 23 49.20 -16.70 14.01
CA PHE A 23 49.14 -16.85 12.54
C PHE A 23 50.46 -17.29 11.95
N ASP A 24 51.58 -16.66 12.33
CA ASP A 24 52.90 -17.04 11.83
C ASP A 24 53.30 -18.46 12.22
N GLU A 25 52.96 -18.90 13.44
CA GLU A 25 53.18 -20.28 13.91
C GLU A 25 52.37 -21.31 13.08
N SER A 26 51.25 -20.92 12.49
CA SER A 26 50.39 -21.78 11.68
C SER A 26 50.86 -21.94 10.21
N ARG A 27 51.81 -21.15 9.76
CA ARG A 27 52.30 -21.13 8.38
C ARG A 27 53.36 -22.19 8.10
N ALA A 28 53.40 -22.65 6.88
CA ALA A 28 54.44 -23.62 6.43
C ALA A 28 55.85 -22.99 6.42
N GLU A 29 55.95 -21.69 6.26
CA GLU A 29 57.19 -20.90 6.31
C GLU A 29 57.00 -19.75 7.30
N PRO A 30 57.27 -19.96 8.59
CA PRO A 30 57.20 -18.89 9.59
C PRO A 30 58.36 -17.90 9.40
N GLY A 31 58.14 -16.64 9.74
CA GLY A 31 59.15 -15.58 9.65
C GLY A 31 58.59 -14.18 9.66
N PHE A 32 57.29 -14.02 9.90
CA PHE A 32 56.65 -12.73 10.03
C PHE A 32 56.40 -12.41 11.50
N ALA A 33 57.08 -11.40 12.03
CA ALA A 33 56.86 -10.91 13.40
C ALA A 33 56.55 -9.43 13.40
N LEU A 34 55.48 -9.02 14.07
CA LEU A 34 55.25 -7.62 14.39
C LEU A 34 56.04 -7.20 15.62
N ASP A 35 56.73 -6.07 15.55
CA ASP A 35 57.35 -5.46 16.72
C ASP A 35 56.25 -4.80 17.59
N THR A 36 56.13 -5.31 18.81
CA THR A 36 55.11 -4.82 19.79
C THR A 36 55.27 -3.35 20.12
N GLU A 37 56.53 -2.82 20.14
CA GLU A 37 56.78 -1.40 20.42
C GLU A 37 56.32 -0.54 19.22
N ASP A 38 56.55 -0.98 17.99
CA ASP A 38 56.10 -0.29 16.79
C ASP A 38 54.57 -0.30 16.66
N VAL A 39 53.90 -1.41 16.96
CA VAL A 39 52.43 -1.51 17.01
C VAL A 39 51.87 -0.52 18.04
N ALA A 40 52.43 -0.47 19.24
CA ALA A 40 52.00 0.43 20.30
C ALA A 40 52.16 1.91 19.87
N ALA A 41 53.32 2.27 19.33
CA ALA A 41 53.61 3.64 18.90
C ALA A 41 52.68 4.09 17.75
N GLN A 42 52.36 3.21 16.80
CA GLN A 42 51.46 3.53 15.70
C GLN A 42 50.02 3.66 16.18
N LEU A 43 49.55 2.77 17.07
CA LEU A 43 48.21 2.84 17.66
C LEU A 43 48.01 4.14 18.47
N GLU A 44 48.98 4.48 19.36
CA GLU A 44 48.96 5.72 20.12
C GLU A 44 48.92 6.94 19.21
N ARG A 45 49.71 6.92 18.11
CA ARG A 45 49.75 8.01 17.15
C ARG A 45 48.40 8.19 16.45
N LEU A 46 47.74 7.13 15.99
CA LEU A 46 46.44 7.22 15.35
C LEU A 46 45.38 7.74 16.32
N CYS A 47 45.37 7.26 17.55
CA CYS A 47 44.47 7.75 18.59
C CYS A 47 44.73 9.23 18.97
N ALA A 48 45.99 9.68 18.96
CA ALA A 48 46.33 11.09 19.18
C ALA A 48 45.79 12.02 18.08
N TYR A 49 45.62 11.51 16.85
CA TYR A 49 44.95 12.20 15.76
C TYR A 49 43.42 12.04 15.79
N ARG A 50 42.85 11.56 16.91
CA ARG A 50 41.43 11.34 17.13
C ARG A 50 40.79 10.25 16.23
N VAL A 51 41.57 9.34 15.69
CA VAL A 51 41.02 8.12 15.05
C VAL A 51 40.43 7.25 16.17
N PRO A 52 39.17 6.78 16.05
CA PRO A 52 38.60 5.85 17.01
C PRO A 52 39.48 4.61 17.17
N ALA A 53 39.65 4.11 18.41
CA ALA A 53 40.59 3.05 18.72
C ALA A 53 40.36 1.78 17.86
N ASP A 54 39.10 1.39 17.62
CA ASP A 54 38.78 0.25 16.76
C ASP A 54 39.19 0.46 15.30
N GLU A 55 39.04 1.66 14.77
CA GLU A 55 39.46 1.98 13.40
C GLU A 55 40.99 2.10 13.29
N ALA A 56 41.62 2.56 14.35
CA ALA A 56 43.09 2.58 14.45
C ALA A 56 43.66 1.15 14.41
N VAL A 57 43.06 0.20 15.14
CA VAL A 57 43.39 -1.24 15.08
C VAL A 57 43.23 -1.78 13.65
N ARG A 58 42.06 -1.56 13.02
CA ARG A 58 41.83 -2.01 11.65
C ARG A 58 42.84 -1.49 10.65
N THR A 59 43.10 -0.18 10.72
CA THR A 59 44.06 0.49 9.84
C THR A 59 45.47 -0.11 10.00
N LEU A 60 45.87 -0.37 11.22
CA LEU A 60 47.18 -0.91 11.54
C LEU A 60 47.31 -2.36 11.05
N VAL A 61 46.31 -3.19 11.33
CA VAL A 61 46.29 -4.61 10.90
C VAL A 61 46.25 -4.73 9.37
N ARG A 62 45.43 -3.94 8.68
CA ARG A 62 45.42 -3.92 7.21
C ARG A 62 46.76 -3.52 6.61
N LYS A 63 47.41 -2.53 7.21
CA LYS A 63 48.76 -2.13 6.79
C LYS A 63 49.76 -3.25 7.00
N ALA A 64 49.72 -3.89 8.16
CA ALA A 64 50.61 -5.02 8.45
C ALA A 64 50.42 -6.19 7.48
N CYS A 65 49.17 -6.52 7.11
CA CYS A 65 48.88 -7.52 6.09
C CYS A 65 49.41 -7.11 4.72
N ALA A 66 49.22 -5.84 4.33
CA ALA A 66 49.72 -5.33 3.04
C ALA A 66 51.25 -5.31 2.96
N ASP A 67 51.91 -4.88 4.07
CA ASP A 67 53.39 -4.87 4.17
C ASP A 67 53.98 -6.29 4.11
N ALA A 68 53.22 -7.31 4.48
CA ALA A 68 53.58 -8.74 4.44
C ALA A 68 53.10 -9.46 3.19
N ASP A 69 52.50 -8.75 2.20
CA ASP A 69 51.94 -9.32 0.94
C ASP A 69 50.96 -10.49 1.20
N LEU A 70 50.12 -10.34 2.26
CA LEU A 70 49.13 -11.32 2.64
C LEU A 70 47.77 -11.01 1.97
N GLU A 71 47.29 -11.95 1.17
CA GLU A 71 45.95 -11.85 0.58
C GLU A 71 44.89 -12.23 1.62
N ARG A 72 43.67 -11.70 1.45
CA ARG A 72 42.55 -11.96 2.36
C ARG A 72 42.24 -13.44 2.58
N ALA A 73 42.44 -14.26 1.53
CA ALA A 73 42.20 -15.69 1.57
C ALA A 73 43.21 -16.46 2.46
N ASP A 74 44.36 -15.86 2.74
CA ASP A 74 45.42 -16.46 3.51
C ASP A 74 45.40 -16.13 4.99
N LEU A 75 44.52 -15.20 5.40
CA LEU A 75 44.47 -14.71 6.78
C LEU A 75 43.73 -15.69 7.70
N SER A 76 44.25 -15.83 8.94
CA SER A 76 43.48 -16.49 9.99
C SER A 76 42.24 -15.70 10.37
N ASP A 77 41.23 -16.40 10.92
CA ASP A 77 39.97 -15.77 11.37
C ASP A 77 40.21 -14.60 12.35
N ASP A 78 41.24 -14.68 13.18
CA ASP A 78 41.54 -13.64 14.16
C ASP A 78 42.14 -12.39 13.51
N ILE A 79 43.06 -12.54 12.54
CA ILE A 79 43.61 -11.42 11.77
C ILE A 79 42.55 -10.81 10.86
N ALA A 80 41.77 -11.64 10.17
CA ALA A 80 40.67 -11.18 9.33
C ALA A 80 39.66 -10.34 10.15
N ARG A 81 39.37 -10.77 11.37
CA ARG A 81 38.52 -10.03 12.33
C ARG A 81 39.13 -8.68 12.72
N LEU A 82 40.41 -8.66 13.10
CA LEU A 82 41.12 -7.45 13.50
C LEU A 82 41.28 -6.46 12.33
N ALA A 83 41.48 -6.96 11.10
CA ALA A 83 41.54 -6.16 9.88
C ALA A 83 40.17 -5.61 9.46
N GLY A 84 39.09 -6.12 10.06
CA GLY A 84 37.73 -5.82 9.62
C GLY A 84 37.33 -6.54 8.33
N TYR A 85 38.07 -7.63 7.97
CA TYR A 85 37.71 -8.52 6.84
C TYR A 85 36.87 -9.71 7.30
N GLY A 86 36.85 -9.98 8.59
CA GLY A 86 36.04 -11.02 9.18
C GLY A 86 34.70 -10.47 9.61
N GLY A 87 33.67 -10.74 8.87
CA GLY A 87 32.34 -10.73 9.41
C GLY A 87 32.24 -11.82 10.49
N ARG A 88 32.63 -11.53 11.74
CA ARG A 88 31.86 -12.10 12.82
C ARG A 88 30.72 -11.18 13.04
N SER A 89 29.52 -11.70 12.83
CA SER A 89 28.31 -11.14 13.37
C SER A 89 28.62 -10.60 14.79
N ARG A 90 28.78 -9.29 14.93
CA ARG A 90 28.12 -8.69 16.09
C ARG A 90 26.70 -9.13 15.85
N GLY A 91 26.23 -10.15 16.55
CA GLY A 91 24.90 -10.66 16.34
C GLY A 91 23.91 -9.52 16.38
N PHE A 92 23.82 -8.82 15.27
CA PHE A 92 22.69 -7.97 14.99
C PHE A 92 21.52 -8.94 14.95
N SER A 93 20.46 -8.62 15.64
CA SER A 93 19.27 -9.46 15.57
C SER A 93 18.89 -9.58 14.09
N ARG A 94 18.61 -10.81 13.68
CA ARG A 94 18.01 -11.04 12.35
C ARG A 94 16.79 -10.12 12.25
N THR A 95 16.83 -9.22 11.29
CA THR A 95 15.76 -8.26 11.01
C THR A 95 14.99 -8.79 9.81
N MET A 96 13.68 -8.77 9.89
CA MET A 96 12.81 -9.08 8.78
C MET A 96 12.81 -7.89 7.82
N LEU A 97 12.66 -8.14 6.51
CA LEU A 97 12.74 -7.08 5.52
C LEU A 97 11.62 -6.03 5.67
N ALA A 98 10.43 -6.44 6.13
CA ALA A 98 9.33 -5.52 6.42
C ALA A 98 9.56 -4.64 7.67
N ASP A 99 10.44 -5.06 8.59
CA ASP A 99 10.74 -4.30 9.82
C ASP A 99 11.84 -3.24 9.61
N VAL A 100 12.29 -3.03 8.37
CA VAL A 100 13.29 -2.02 8.04
C VAL A 100 12.59 -0.67 7.86
N ASP A 101 12.59 0.13 8.91
CA ASP A 101 11.90 1.41 9.03
C ASP A 101 12.81 2.61 9.36
N GLU A 102 14.12 2.37 9.57
CA GLU A 102 15.12 3.39 9.86
C GLU A 102 16.34 3.27 8.92
N ALA A 103 16.89 4.40 8.48
CA ALA A 103 18.15 4.47 7.72
C ALA A 103 19.38 4.37 8.63
N ASP A 104 20.54 4.12 8.03
CA ASP A 104 21.85 4.05 8.68
C ASP A 104 21.97 2.99 9.79
N GLN A 105 21.09 2.00 9.82
CA GLN A 105 21.15 0.86 10.76
C GLN A 105 21.97 -0.29 10.16
N TRP A 106 22.74 -0.96 11.03
CA TRP A 106 23.44 -2.19 10.70
C TRP A 106 22.58 -3.37 11.11
N ILE A 107 22.18 -4.19 10.14
CA ILE A 107 21.29 -5.34 10.36
C ILE A 107 21.84 -6.60 9.72
N ASP A 108 21.36 -7.76 10.18
CA ASP A 108 21.56 -9.06 9.54
C ASP A 108 20.22 -9.51 8.94
N VAL A 109 20.21 -9.95 7.69
CA VAL A 109 19.01 -10.46 7.03
C VAL A 109 19.27 -11.83 6.40
N VAL A 110 18.24 -12.66 6.31
CA VAL A 110 18.26 -13.90 5.53
C VAL A 110 17.14 -13.78 4.50
N ALA A 111 17.52 -13.75 3.24
CA ALA A 111 16.57 -13.44 2.17
C ALA A 111 16.93 -14.17 0.88
N GLN A 112 15.92 -14.43 0.04
CA GLN A 112 16.07 -14.90 -1.32
C GLN A 112 16.31 -13.71 -2.25
N VAL A 113 17.17 -13.87 -3.25
CA VAL A 113 17.27 -12.92 -4.36
C VAL A 113 16.10 -13.16 -5.30
N VAL A 114 15.13 -12.24 -5.26
CA VAL A 114 13.89 -12.36 -6.05
C VAL A 114 14.11 -11.95 -7.51
N GLU A 115 14.88 -10.86 -7.71
CA GLU A 115 15.11 -10.27 -9.02
C GLU A 115 16.43 -9.51 -9.03
N LEU A 116 17.17 -9.58 -10.14
CA LEU A 116 18.36 -8.79 -10.39
C LEU A 116 18.10 -7.79 -11.52
N TRP A 117 18.52 -6.55 -11.31
CA TRP A 117 18.35 -5.47 -12.28
C TRP A 117 19.68 -5.10 -12.93
N GLU A 118 19.64 -4.54 -14.13
CA GLU A 118 20.83 -4.02 -14.80
C GLU A 118 21.39 -2.80 -14.04
N PRO A 119 22.66 -2.84 -13.56
CA PRO A 119 23.26 -1.74 -12.84
C PRO A 119 23.43 -0.49 -13.72
N ARG A 120 22.96 0.66 -13.27
CA ARG A 120 23.11 1.95 -13.99
C ARG A 120 24.45 2.63 -13.80
N SER A 121 25.39 2.03 -13.07
CA SER A 121 26.70 2.61 -12.74
C SER A 121 27.72 1.50 -12.52
N GLU A 122 28.93 1.66 -13.04
CA GLU A 122 30.07 0.76 -12.82
C GLU A 122 30.50 0.65 -11.34
N LYS A 123 29.99 1.52 -10.47
CA LYS A 123 30.21 1.44 -9.01
C LYS A 123 29.35 0.39 -8.32
N ILE A 124 28.30 -0.07 -8.98
CA ILE A 124 27.35 -1.06 -8.47
C ILE A 124 27.67 -2.40 -9.15
N ALA A 125 28.01 -3.41 -8.35
CA ALA A 125 28.25 -4.77 -8.86
C ALA A 125 26.92 -5.48 -9.18
N GLN A 126 25.96 -5.43 -8.24
CA GLN A 126 24.63 -5.99 -8.43
C GLN A 126 23.61 -5.09 -7.69
N VAL A 127 22.42 -5.03 -8.24
CA VAL A 127 21.27 -4.34 -7.66
C VAL A 127 20.02 -5.16 -7.98
N GLY A 128 19.07 -5.20 -7.07
CA GLY A 128 17.87 -6.01 -7.27
C GLY A 128 16.96 -5.98 -6.07
N LEU A 129 16.19 -7.04 -5.91
CA LEU A 129 15.18 -7.21 -4.88
C LEU A 129 15.50 -8.45 -4.04
N LEU A 130 15.60 -8.28 -2.75
CA LEU A 130 15.59 -9.36 -1.76
C LEU A 130 14.18 -9.60 -1.27
N GLY A 131 13.85 -10.83 -0.94
CA GLY A 131 12.58 -11.21 -0.34
C GLY A 131 12.76 -12.19 0.81
N ASP A 132 11.99 -12.01 1.88
CA ASP A 132 11.83 -12.97 2.95
C ASP A 132 10.32 -13.21 3.21
N GLU A 133 9.98 -13.92 4.26
CA GLU A 133 8.58 -14.22 4.62
C GLU A 133 7.76 -12.99 5.01
N SER A 134 8.40 -11.86 5.33
CA SER A 134 7.75 -10.62 5.74
C SER A 134 7.52 -9.64 4.60
N GLY A 135 8.37 -9.66 3.56
CA GLY A 135 8.27 -8.69 2.49
C GLY A 135 9.45 -8.70 1.53
N ARG A 136 9.53 -7.64 0.73
CA ARG A 136 10.60 -7.44 -0.26
C ARG A 136 11.27 -6.09 -0.04
N LEU A 137 12.59 -6.06 -0.22
CA LEU A 137 13.39 -4.86 -0.06
C LEU A 137 14.46 -4.76 -1.14
N LYS A 138 14.65 -3.57 -1.70
CA LYS A 138 15.71 -3.31 -2.65
C LYS A 138 17.08 -3.50 -1.98
N PHE A 139 18.03 -4.09 -2.71
CA PHE A 139 19.41 -4.10 -2.29
C PHE A 139 20.37 -3.51 -3.32
N VAL A 140 21.51 -3.01 -2.84
CA VAL A 140 22.61 -2.52 -3.66
C VAL A 140 23.90 -3.16 -3.17
N LYS A 141 24.60 -3.87 -4.05
CA LYS A 141 25.93 -4.42 -3.79
C LYS A 141 26.97 -3.57 -4.51
N TRP A 142 27.84 -2.92 -3.75
CA TRP A 142 28.86 -2.05 -4.31
C TRP A 142 30.01 -2.85 -4.93
N ALA A 143 30.50 -2.44 -6.10
CA ALA A 143 31.63 -3.10 -6.78
C ALA A 143 32.92 -3.08 -5.95
N SER A 144 33.09 -2.06 -5.10
CA SER A 144 34.25 -1.94 -4.21
C SER A 144 34.22 -2.89 -3.01
N ALA A 145 33.13 -3.62 -2.81
CA ALA A 145 32.96 -4.50 -1.66
C ALA A 145 33.57 -5.90 -1.87
N ASP A 146 33.84 -6.28 -3.11
CA ASP A 146 34.42 -7.58 -3.50
C ASP A 146 33.67 -8.78 -2.86
N LEU A 147 32.34 -8.78 -3.00
CA LEU A 147 31.44 -9.76 -2.43
C LEU A 147 31.06 -10.84 -3.46
N PRO A 148 30.69 -12.06 -3.04
CA PRO A 148 30.24 -13.11 -3.94
C PRO A 148 29.15 -12.66 -4.91
N GLU A 149 29.11 -13.23 -6.09
CA GLU A 149 28.02 -13.04 -7.04
C GLU A 149 26.76 -13.73 -6.53
N LEU A 150 25.63 -13.04 -6.67
CA LEU A 150 24.32 -13.51 -6.24
C LEU A 150 23.53 -13.99 -7.44
N GLU A 151 22.78 -15.06 -7.28
CA GLU A 151 21.95 -15.67 -8.31
C GLU A 151 20.47 -15.51 -7.96
N GLU A 152 19.62 -15.25 -8.96
CA GLU A 152 18.17 -15.17 -8.78
C GLU A 152 17.62 -16.54 -8.34
N GLY A 153 16.67 -16.50 -7.39
CA GLY A 153 16.04 -17.69 -6.84
C GLY A 153 16.80 -18.32 -5.67
N GLU A 154 18.06 -17.95 -5.44
CA GLU A 154 18.88 -18.49 -4.36
C GLU A 154 18.74 -17.68 -3.07
N ALA A 155 18.79 -18.36 -1.92
CA ALA A 155 18.69 -17.75 -0.60
C ALA A 155 20.09 -17.53 -0.01
N TYR A 156 20.28 -16.38 0.60
CA TYR A 156 21.53 -15.98 1.22
C TYR A 156 21.32 -15.39 2.60
N ARG A 157 22.32 -15.57 3.45
CA ARG A 157 22.48 -14.84 4.69
C ARG A 157 23.38 -13.64 4.42
N PHE A 158 22.88 -12.46 4.71
CA PHE A 158 23.58 -11.18 4.65
C PHE A 158 23.85 -10.71 6.06
N GLU A 159 25.10 -10.63 6.45
CA GLU A 159 25.52 -10.14 7.75
C GLU A 159 26.13 -8.74 7.59
N SER A 160 25.74 -7.82 8.47
CA SER A 160 26.23 -6.44 8.50
C SER A 160 25.93 -5.67 7.19
N VAL A 161 24.70 -5.69 6.74
CA VAL A 161 24.21 -4.76 5.73
C VAL A 161 23.77 -3.45 6.39
N VAL A 162 23.76 -2.36 5.64
CA VAL A 162 23.36 -1.03 6.10
C VAL A 162 22.04 -0.67 5.45
N THR A 163 21.08 -0.24 6.23
CA THR A 163 19.84 0.31 5.73
C THR A 163 20.06 1.72 5.17
N ASP A 164 19.36 2.05 4.09
CA ASP A 164 19.41 3.35 3.43
C ASP A 164 17.98 3.79 3.08
N GLU A 165 17.71 5.08 3.07
CA GLU A 165 16.43 5.66 2.72
C GLU A 165 16.57 6.65 1.57
N TYR A 166 15.75 6.50 0.55
CA TYR A 166 15.65 7.47 -0.52
C TYR A 166 14.19 7.73 -0.89
N GLN A 167 13.74 8.96 -0.70
CA GLN A 167 12.36 9.41 -0.99
C GLN A 167 11.28 8.57 -0.28
N GLY A 168 11.49 8.26 1.00
CA GLY A 168 10.56 7.44 1.80
C GLY A 168 10.60 5.95 1.48
N ARG A 169 11.62 5.47 0.74
CA ARG A 169 11.79 4.06 0.42
C ARG A 169 13.08 3.54 1.03
N PHE A 170 12.97 2.49 1.81
CA PHE A 170 14.10 1.81 2.39
C PHE A 170 14.78 0.86 1.41
N SER A 171 16.04 0.59 1.64
CA SER A 171 16.86 -0.38 0.92
C SER A 171 18.00 -0.87 1.80
N VAL A 172 18.66 -1.96 1.44
CA VAL A 172 19.87 -2.41 2.10
C VAL A 172 21.08 -2.30 1.19
N SER A 173 22.19 -1.87 1.77
CA SER A 173 23.46 -1.63 1.09
C SER A 173 24.51 -2.61 1.56
N CYS A 174 25.04 -3.42 0.62
CA CYS A 174 26.13 -4.36 0.88
C CYS A 174 27.46 -3.67 0.56
N ASN A 175 28.28 -3.52 1.57
CA ASN A 175 29.59 -2.85 1.50
C ASN A 175 30.73 -3.79 1.93
N SER A 176 31.96 -3.29 2.04
CA SER A 176 33.14 -4.08 2.41
C SER A 176 33.09 -4.72 3.82
N ALA A 177 32.15 -4.32 4.67
CA ALA A 177 31.94 -4.92 5.99
C ALA A 177 30.89 -6.04 5.96
N THR A 178 30.13 -6.14 4.87
CA THR A 178 29.09 -7.15 4.70
C THR A 178 29.73 -8.52 4.44
N ALA A 179 29.18 -9.56 5.04
CA ALA A 179 29.48 -10.94 4.67
C ALA A 179 28.22 -11.58 4.06
N ILE A 180 28.41 -12.31 2.95
CA ILE A 180 27.31 -13.00 2.27
C ILE A 180 27.69 -14.48 2.18
N SER A 181 26.77 -15.35 2.59
CA SER A 181 26.91 -16.80 2.48
C SER A 181 25.60 -17.43 2.01
N PRO A 182 25.64 -18.52 1.22
CA PRO A 182 24.44 -19.27 0.90
C PRO A 182 23.70 -19.69 2.17
N SER A 183 22.37 -19.69 2.13
CA SER A 183 21.53 -20.14 3.23
C SER A 183 20.78 -21.40 2.85
N ASP A 184 20.87 -22.44 3.68
CA ASP A 184 20.04 -23.66 3.55
C ASP A 184 18.62 -23.45 4.11
N ASP A 185 18.35 -22.31 4.73
CA ASP A 185 17.01 -21.96 5.18
C ASP A 185 16.12 -21.79 3.95
N VAL A 186 15.00 -22.52 3.90
CA VAL A 186 13.99 -22.31 2.87
C VAL A 186 13.33 -20.98 3.18
N VAL A 187 13.79 -19.93 2.51
CA VAL A 187 13.15 -18.62 2.57
C VAL A 187 12.08 -18.59 1.49
N ALA A 188 10.82 -18.80 1.89
CA ALA A 188 9.71 -18.47 1.01
C ALA A 188 9.62 -16.94 0.96
N ALA A 189 10.22 -16.34 -0.07
CA ALA A 189 10.06 -14.92 -0.28
C ALA A 189 8.57 -14.63 -0.40
N SER A 190 8.02 -13.86 0.55
CA SER A 190 6.71 -13.27 0.38
C SER A 190 6.73 -12.54 -0.95
N ASP A 191 5.73 -12.74 -1.77
CA ASP A 191 5.59 -11.93 -2.99
C ASP A 191 5.28 -10.46 -2.68
N GLY A 192 5.21 -10.11 -1.39
CA GLY A 192 4.81 -8.79 -0.90
C GLY A 192 3.34 -8.51 -1.16
N SER A 193 2.61 -9.54 -1.56
CA SER A 193 1.17 -9.43 -1.80
C SER A 193 0.42 -9.39 -0.48
N VAL A 194 -0.47 -8.43 -0.38
CA VAL A 194 -1.43 -8.27 0.72
C VAL A 194 -2.82 -8.54 0.16
N ALA A 195 -3.68 -9.16 0.93
CA ALA A 195 -5.08 -9.31 0.58
C ALA A 195 -5.90 -8.19 1.23
N VAL A 196 -6.75 -7.53 0.46
CA VAL A 196 -7.69 -6.49 0.93
C VAL A 196 -9.09 -6.82 0.45
N VAL A 197 -10.10 -6.55 1.29
CA VAL A 197 -11.52 -6.78 0.95
C VAL A 197 -12.27 -5.46 1.01
N GLY A 198 -13.00 -5.14 -0.04
CA GLY A 198 -13.82 -3.93 -0.10
C GLY A 198 -14.73 -3.91 -1.31
N SER A 199 -15.59 -2.91 -1.41
CA SER A 199 -16.43 -2.70 -2.59
C SER A 199 -15.77 -1.71 -3.54
N ILE A 200 -15.84 -1.96 -4.85
CA ILE A 200 -15.43 -0.99 -5.86
C ILE A 200 -16.51 0.09 -5.95
N VAL A 201 -16.18 1.31 -5.51
CA VAL A 201 -17.11 2.44 -5.41
C VAL A 201 -16.90 3.51 -6.46
N ASP A 202 -15.82 3.41 -7.23
CA ASP A 202 -15.49 4.38 -8.28
C ASP A 202 -14.54 3.77 -9.31
N ILE A 203 -14.79 4.02 -10.58
CA ILE A 203 -13.87 3.75 -11.68
C ILE A 203 -13.38 5.11 -12.19
N GLN A 204 -12.10 5.40 -11.96
CA GLN A 204 -11.53 6.71 -12.18
C GLN A 204 -11.24 7.00 -13.66
N GLU A 205 -11.20 8.28 -14.02
CA GLU A 205 -10.78 8.75 -15.34
C GLU A 205 -9.42 8.14 -15.74
N GLY A 206 -9.31 7.72 -16.99
CA GLY A 206 -8.15 7.04 -17.56
C GLY A 206 -8.13 5.55 -17.27
N SER A 207 -9.29 4.96 -16.94
CA SER A 207 -9.58 3.53 -17.03
C SER A 207 -10.06 3.14 -18.42
N GLY A 208 -10.13 1.85 -18.71
CA GLY A 208 -10.51 1.31 -20.01
C GLY A 208 -9.34 1.31 -21.00
N LEU A 209 -9.65 1.53 -22.27
CA LEU A 209 -8.68 1.55 -23.37
C LEU A 209 -7.90 2.86 -23.38
N ILE A 210 -6.61 2.78 -23.12
CA ILE A 210 -5.69 3.92 -23.07
C ILE A 210 -4.62 3.80 -24.16
N LYS A 211 -3.86 4.87 -24.40
CA LYS A 211 -2.66 4.83 -25.24
C LYS A 211 -1.42 5.15 -24.43
N ARG A 212 -0.41 4.28 -24.48
CA ARG A 212 0.91 4.55 -23.92
C ARG A 212 1.87 5.10 -24.96
N CYS A 213 2.86 5.81 -24.49
CA CYS A 213 3.90 6.38 -25.35
C CYS A 213 4.72 5.24 -25.99
N GLY A 214 4.82 5.23 -27.33
CA GLY A 214 5.63 4.25 -28.07
C GLY A 214 7.12 4.61 -28.14
N ALA A 215 7.67 5.38 -27.19
CA ALA A 215 9.12 5.58 -27.06
C ALA A 215 9.71 4.47 -26.19
N ASP A 216 10.91 4.02 -26.53
CA ASP A 216 11.64 3.01 -25.75
C ASP A 216 11.70 3.45 -24.28
N ASP A 217 11.44 2.53 -23.35
CA ASP A 217 11.41 2.72 -21.88
C ASP A 217 10.40 3.77 -21.35
N CYS A 218 9.41 4.18 -22.15
CA CYS A 218 8.39 5.12 -21.71
C CYS A 218 7.02 4.48 -21.51
N THR A 219 6.61 4.33 -20.24
CA THR A 219 5.30 3.75 -19.86
C THR A 219 4.18 4.79 -19.68
N ARG A 220 4.44 6.08 -20.03
CA ARG A 220 3.48 7.17 -19.80
C ARG A 220 2.28 7.09 -20.72
N VAL A 221 1.12 7.36 -20.13
CA VAL A 221 -0.14 7.46 -20.89
C VAL A 221 -0.16 8.76 -21.69
N LEU A 222 -0.57 8.68 -22.95
CA LEU A 222 -0.76 9.83 -23.82
C LEU A 222 -2.06 10.56 -23.44
N ARG A 223 -1.96 11.88 -23.26
CA ARG A 223 -3.12 12.76 -23.13
C ARG A 223 -3.30 13.54 -24.42
N ASN A 224 -4.44 13.36 -25.08
CA ASN A 224 -4.72 13.98 -26.39
C ASN A 224 -3.60 13.73 -27.42
N GLY A 225 -3.06 12.50 -27.47
CA GLY A 225 -1.99 12.12 -28.39
C GLY A 225 -0.61 12.71 -28.04
N ARG A 226 -0.40 13.21 -26.80
CA ARG A 226 0.86 13.80 -26.37
C ARG A 226 1.39 13.11 -25.11
N CYS A 227 2.67 12.73 -25.16
CA CYS A 227 3.44 12.36 -23.99
C CYS A 227 3.99 13.61 -23.32
N ALA A 228 3.95 13.67 -21.98
CA ALA A 228 4.49 14.79 -21.22
C ALA A 228 6.01 15.00 -21.42
N GLU A 229 6.74 13.91 -21.74
CA GLU A 229 8.19 13.94 -21.93
C GLU A 229 8.58 13.97 -23.42
N HIS A 230 7.90 13.18 -24.26
CA HIS A 230 8.28 12.98 -25.67
C HIS A 230 7.43 13.78 -26.67
N GLY A 231 6.50 14.61 -26.19
CA GLY A 231 5.64 15.42 -27.05
C GLY A 231 4.60 14.61 -27.84
N GLN A 232 4.22 15.08 -29.02
CA GLN A 232 3.23 14.40 -29.87
C GLN A 232 3.84 13.15 -30.48
N ARG A 233 3.21 11.99 -30.23
CA ARG A 233 3.63 10.67 -30.74
C ARG A 233 2.44 9.77 -30.97
N ASP A 234 2.63 8.82 -31.87
CA ASP A 234 1.76 7.66 -31.95
C ASP A 234 2.05 6.75 -30.73
N GLY A 235 0.98 6.31 -30.08
CA GLY A 235 1.07 5.42 -28.93
C GLY A 235 0.50 4.06 -29.25
N GLU A 236 0.82 3.11 -28.39
CA GLU A 236 0.26 1.77 -28.41
C GLU A 236 -0.94 1.68 -27.48
N PHE A 237 -1.97 0.94 -27.88
CA PHE A 237 -3.10 0.69 -27.02
C PHE A 237 -2.71 -0.21 -25.86
N ASP A 238 -3.28 0.10 -24.71
CA ASP A 238 -3.14 -0.67 -23.49
C ASP A 238 -4.47 -0.63 -22.72
N LEU A 239 -4.70 -1.60 -21.86
CA LEU A 239 -5.91 -1.73 -21.06
C LEU A 239 -5.56 -1.65 -19.58
N ARG A 240 -6.34 -0.90 -18.80
CA ARG A 240 -6.17 -0.83 -17.36
C ARG A 240 -7.42 -0.37 -16.65
N ILE A 241 -7.51 -0.66 -15.35
CA ILE A 241 -8.52 -0.08 -14.47
C ILE A 241 -7.84 0.69 -13.34
N LYS A 242 -8.33 1.88 -13.06
CA LYS A 242 -8.05 2.65 -11.86
C LYS A 242 -9.34 2.70 -11.05
N ALA A 243 -9.38 1.94 -9.97
CA ALA A 243 -10.56 1.83 -9.14
C ALA A 243 -10.33 2.40 -7.74
N ILE A 244 -11.40 2.78 -7.09
CA ILE A 244 -11.40 3.01 -5.65
C ILE A 244 -12.08 1.81 -4.98
N LEU A 245 -11.30 1.09 -4.20
CA LEU A 245 -11.80 0.06 -3.28
C LEU A 245 -12.10 0.71 -1.94
N ASP A 246 -13.25 0.42 -1.37
CA ASP A 246 -13.74 1.06 -0.16
C ASP A 246 -14.25 0.00 0.84
N ASP A 247 -13.68 0.00 2.04
CA ASP A 247 -14.07 -0.92 3.11
C ASP A 247 -15.11 -0.33 4.08
N GLY A 248 -15.58 0.92 3.84
CA GLY A 248 -16.54 1.65 4.66
C GLY A 248 -15.90 2.53 5.75
N GLU A 249 -14.62 2.36 6.02
CA GLU A 249 -13.85 3.19 6.95
C GLU A 249 -12.72 3.93 6.22
N ARG A 250 -12.16 3.32 5.18
CA ARG A 250 -11.05 3.83 4.36
C ARG A 250 -11.28 3.55 2.88
N SER A 251 -10.60 4.30 2.04
CA SER A 251 -10.62 4.12 0.59
C SER A 251 -9.19 3.91 0.07
N LEU A 252 -9.02 2.98 -0.85
CA LEU A 252 -7.75 2.53 -1.44
C LEU A 252 -7.77 2.76 -2.95
N SER A 253 -6.68 3.29 -3.53
CA SER A 253 -6.49 3.37 -4.98
C SER A 253 -5.95 2.06 -5.53
N ALA A 254 -6.79 1.27 -6.20
CA ALA A 254 -6.42 0.03 -6.86
C ALA A 254 -6.11 0.27 -8.35
N LEU A 255 -5.05 -0.37 -8.84
CA LEU A 255 -4.64 -0.33 -10.24
C LEU A 255 -4.57 -1.75 -10.79
N PHE A 256 -5.37 -2.04 -11.80
CA PHE A 256 -5.32 -3.27 -12.57
C PHE A 256 -4.59 -3.00 -13.87
N ASP A 257 -3.60 -3.77 -14.20
CA ASP A 257 -2.97 -3.79 -15.51
C ASP A 257 -3.84 -4.52 -16.54
N ALA A 258 -3.34 -4.73 -17.75
CA ALA A 258 -4.11 -5.38 -18.81
C ALA A 258 -4.50 -6.81 -18.45
N ALA A 259 -3.59 -7.58 -17.83
CA ALA A 259 -3.85 -8.97 -17.46
C ALA A 259 -4.86 -9.07 -16.31
N ALA A 260 -4.71 -8.27 -15.26
CA ALA A 260 -5.64 -8.21 -14.15
C ALA A 260 -7.02 -7.67 -14.59
N THR A 261 -7.05 -6.71 -15.53
CA THR A 261 -8.30 -6.20 -16.13
C THR A 261 -9.04 -7.29 -16.89
N GLU A 262 -8.34 -8.02 -17.75
CA GLU A 262 -8.92 -9.16 -18.48
C GLU A 262 -9.42 -10.26 -17.52
N ALA A 263 -8.65 -10.55 -16.47
CA ALA A 263 -9.02 -11.56 -15.47
C ALA A 263 -10.32 -11.21 -14.74
N VAL A 264 -10.51 -9.93 -14.35
CA VAL A 264 -11.68 -9.52 -13.56
C VAL A 264 -12.91 -9.22 -14.41
N THR A 265 -12.74 -8.79 -15.68
CA THR A 265 -13.86 -8.37 -16.54
C THR A 265 -14.15 -9.33 -17.70
N GLY A 266 -13.19 -10.20 -18.04
CA GLY A 266 -13.23 -10.99 -19.27
C GLY A 266 -13.00 -10.20 -20.55
N ILE A 267 -12.68 -8.90 -20.46
CA ILE A 267 -12.43 -8.02 -21.62
C ILE A 267 -10.93 -8.01 -21.91
N SER A 268 -10.54 -8.63 -23.01
CA SER A 268 -9.15 -8.57 -23.48
C SER A 268 -8.83 -7.21 -24.14
N LEU A 269 -7.55 -6.91 -24.32
CA LEU A 269 -7.12 -5.71 -25.08
C LEU A 269 -7.67 -5.71 -26.53
N SER A 270 -7.81 -6.88 -27.14
CA SER A 270 -8.41 -7.02 -28.47
C SER A 270 -9.90 -6.66 -28.44
N ASP A 271 -10.66 -7.22 -27.48
CA ASP A 271 -12.09 -6.96 -27.34
C ASP A 271 -12.34 -5.46 -27.04
N ALA A 272 -11.54 -4.86 -26.15
CA ALA A 272 -11.62 -3.44 -25.85
C ALA A 272 -11.34 -2.55 -27.08
N THR A 273 -10.40 -2.97 -27.94
CA THR A 273 -10.11 -2.26 -29.19
C THR A 273 -11.25 -2.37 -30.19
N ASP A 274 -11.83 -3.55 -30.34
CA ASP A 274 -12.98 -3.80 -31.23
C ASP A 274 -14.21 -3.03 -30.74
N MET A 275 -14.52 -3.05 -29.44
CA MET A 275 -15.60 -2.25 -28.84
C MET A 275 -15.43 -0.75 -29.14
N ALA A 276 -14.21 -0.22 -28.93
CA ALA A 276 -13.92 1.17 -29.18
C ALA A 276 -14.02 1.56 -30.66
N MET A 277 -13.64 0.67 -31.59
CA MET A 277 -13.80 0.88 -33.03
C MET A 277 -15.26 0.85 -33.45
N ASP A 278 -16.05 -0.08 -32.94
CA ASP A 278 -17.47 -0.19 -33.29
C ASP A 278 -18.28 1.01 -32.77
N ALA A 279 -17.98 1.47 -31.56
CA ALA A 279 -18.65 2.62 -30.95
C ALA A 279 -18.05 3.99 -31.41
N LEU A 280 -16.91 3.99 -32.09
CA LEU A 280 -16.13 5.20 -32.43
C LEU A 280 -15.75 6.04 -31.18
N SER A 281 -15.67 5.42 -30.02
CA SER A 281 -15.29 6.02 -28.74
C SER A 281 -14.56 5.01 -27.87
N THR A 282 -13.53 5.44 -27.17
CA THR A 282 -12.85 4.63 -26.14
C THR A 282 -13.61 4.56 -24.83
N ASP A 283 -14.56 5.46 -24.61
CA ASP A 283 -15.30 5.61 -23.35
C ASP A 283 -16.22 4.39 -23.10
N VAL A 284 -16.73 3.76 -24.16
CA VAL A 284 -17.57 2.56 -24.05
C VAL A 284 -16.90 1.42 -23.27
N VAL A 285 -15.57 1.32 -23.33
CA VAL A 285 -14.83 0.29 -22.58
C VAL A 285 -14.85 0.59 -21.09
N ALA A 286 -14.67 1.86 -20.70
CA ALA A 286 -14.75 2.26 -19.31
C ALA A 286 -16.18 2.17 -18.76
N GLU A 287 -17.20 2.46 -19.57
CA GLU A 287 -18.62 2.31 -19.23
C GLU A 287 -18.96 0.84 -18.97
N GLU A 288 -18.51 -0.08 -19.84
CA GLU A 288 -18.73 -1.52 -19.65
C GLU A 288 -18.02 -2.06 -18.39
N ILE A 289 -16.75 -1.67 -18.17
CA ILE A 289 -16.02 -2.00 -16.95
C ILE A 289 -16.76 -1.50 -15.71
N SER A 290 -17.26 -0.27 -15.75
CA SER A 290 -18.01 0.32 -14.66
C SER A 290 -19.30 -0.45 -14.36
N ALA A 291 -20.03 -0.85 -15.38
CA ALA A 291 -21.25 -1.63 -15.25
C ALA A 291 -21.01 -3.02 -14.61
N GLN A 292 -19.85 -3.62 -14.89
CA GLN A 292 -19.49 -4.92 -14.32
C GLN A 292 -18.99 -4.86 -12.88
N LEU A 293 -18.23 -3.81 -12.51
CA LEU A 293 -17.47 -3.81 -11.26
C LEU A 293 -18.05 -2.94 -10.16
N LEU A 294 -18.72 -1.82 -10.51
CA LEU A 294 -19.21 -0.87 -9.50
C LEU A 294 -20.25 -1.48 -8.58
N GLY A 295 -20.12 -1.20 -7.29
CA GLY A 295 -21.03 -1.65 -6.27
C GLY A 295 -20.80 -3.08 -5.79
N ARG A 296 -19.97 -3.86 -6.48
CA ARG A 296 -19.63 -5.24 -6.11
C ARG A 296 -18.43 -5.28 -5.19
N ARG A 297 -18.33 -6.36 -4.42
CA ARG A 297 -17.26 -6.55 -3.43
C ARG A 297 -16.23 -7.54 -3.96
N TYR A 298 -14.97 -7.17 -3.75
CA TYR A 298 -13.83 -7.96 -4.20
C TYR A 298 -12.84 -8.19 -3.05
N ARG A 299 -12.26 -9.37 -3.06
CA ARG A 299 -10.99 -9.67 -2.42
C ARG A 299 -9.91 -9.43 -3.48
N LEU A 300 -9.07 -8.42 -3.25
CA LEU A 300 -7.94 -8.12 -4.13
C LEU A 300 -6.66 -8.56 -3.45
N THR A 301 -5.81 -9.28 -4.18
CA THR A 301 -4.46 -9.62 -3.75
C THR A 301 -3.46 -8.85 -4.61
N GLY A 302 -2.49 -8.20 -3.98
CA GLY A 302 -1.55 -7.36 -4.71
C GLY A 302 -0.52 -6.71 -3.81
N SER A 303 0.23 -5.76 -4.36
CA SER A 303 1.29 -5.05 -3.65
C SER A 303 1.19 -3.55 -3.85
N VAL A 304 1.72 -2.78 -2.88
CA VAL A 304 1.75 -1.32 -2.98
C VAL A 304 2.90 -0.87 -3.88
N VAL A 305 2.57 -0.14 -4.95
CA VAL A 305 3.53 0.45 -5.89
C VAL A 305 3.27 1.95 -6.02
N GLY A 306 4.12 2.76 -5.39
CA GLY A 306 3.90 4.20 -5.30
C GLY A 306 2.66 4.51 -4.47
N THR A 307 1.67 5.17 -5.08
CA THR A 307 0.39 5.54 -4.46
C THR A 307 -0.77 4.64 -4.92
N TYR A 308 -0.47 3.47 -5.45
CA TYR A 308 -1.46 2.52 -5.93
C TYR A 308 -1.23 1.15 -5.33
N PHE A 309 -2.31 0.45 -5.07
CA PHE A 309 -2.33 -0.99 -4.84
C PHE A 309 -2.42 -1.67 -6.20
N LEU A 310 -1.31 -2.25 -6.67
CA LEU A 310 -1.25 -3.00 -7.92
C LEU A 310 -1.87 -4.37 -7.70
N VAL A 311 -2.95 -4.64 -8.42
CA VAL A 311 -3.72 -5.87 -8.28
C VAL A 311 -3.07 -6.98 -9.11
N ASN A 312 -2.73 -8.08 -8.45
CA ASN A 312 -2.22 -9.30 -9.08
C ASN A 312 -3.32 -10.34 -9.26
N ASP A 313 -4.28 -10.39 -8.34
CA ASP A 313 -5.41 -11.32 -8.38
C ASP A 313 -6.66 -10.67 -7.78
N SER A 314 -7.85 -11.08 -8.24
CA SER A 314 -9.12 -10.54 -7.81
C SER A 314 -10.21 -11.62 -7.82
N GLU A 315 -10.97 -11.67 -6.74
CA GLU A 315 -12.09 -12.58 -6.56
C GLU A 315 -13.30 -11.79 -6.07
N GLU A 316 -14.43 -11.92 -6.76
CA GLU A 316 -15.70 -11.39 -6.24
C GLU A 316 -16.10 -12.17 -4.98
N THR A 317 -16.48 -11.48 -3.91
CA THR A 317 -16.74 -12.09 -2.61
C THR A 317 -17.92 -11.45 -1.90
N THR A 318 -18.60 -12.24 -1.07
CA THR A 318 -19.62 -11.75 -0.13
C THR A 318 -19.07 -11.55 1.28
N ASP A 319 -17.80 -11.90 1.53
CA ASP A 319 -17.17 -11.74 2.83
C ASP A 319 -17.18 -10.26 3.26
N ALA A 320 -17.52 -10.01 4.51
CA ALA A 320 -17.47 -8.66 5.06
C ALA A 320 -16.01 -8.18 5.14
N PRO A 321 -15.73 -6.89 4.84
CA PRO A 321 -14.39 -6.36 5.02
C PRO A 321 -14.05 -6.27 6.51
N ASP A 322 -12.86 -6.78 6.88
CA ASP A 322 -12.31 -6.67 8.23
C ASP A 322 -11.58 -5.33 8.48
N GLY A 323 -11.58 -4.45 7.49
CA GLY A 323 -10.79 -3.23 7.44
C GLY A 323 -9.45 -3.44 6.74
N PHE A 324 -8.93 -2.38 6.10
CA PHE A 324 -7.59 -2.44 5.50
C PHE A 324 -6.53 -2.41 6.60
N ASP A 325 -5.55 -3.29 6.51
CA ASP A 325 -4.31 -3.14 7.28
C ASP A 325 -3.61 -1.85 6.83
N ALA A 326 -3.72 -0.81 7.67
CA ALA A 326 -3.22 0.51 7.33
C ALA A 326 -1.72 0.51 7.06
N ASP A 327 -0.95 -0.21 7.86
CA ASP A 327 0.51 -0.21 7.77
C ASP A 327 0.96 -0.88 6.46
N ALA A 328 0.25 -1.93 6.03
CA ALA A 328 0.54 -2.63 4.80
C ALA A 328 0.16 -1.86 3.52
N VAL A 329 -0.86 -0.99 3.58
CA VAL A 329 -1.40 -0.31 2.38
C VAL A 329 -1.37 1.22 2.45
N GLU A 330 -0.75 1.83 3.47
CA GLU A 330 -0.76 3.28 3.74
C GLU A 330 -0.49 4.15 2.50
N PRO A 331 0.53 3.89 1.66
CA PRO A 331 0.81 4.75 0.51
C PRO A 331 -0.27 4.71 -0.57
N ALA A 332 -1.11 3.66 -0.60
CA ALA A 332 -2.20 3.50 -1.56
C ALA A 332 -3.55 3.99 -1.01
N LEU A 333 -3.63 4.34 0.29
CA LEU A 333 -4.82 4.96 0.86
C LEU A 333 -5.06 6.33 0.23
N THR A 334 -6.33 6.67 0.04
CA THR A 334 -6.71 7.95 -0.58
C THR A 334 -7.28 8.92 0.46
N ALA A 335 -7.18 10.21 0.19
CA ALA A 335 -7.89 11.24 0.94
C ALA A 335 -9.40 11.29 0.62
N ARG A 336 -9.90 10.44 -0.29
CA ARG A 336 -11.32 10.33 -0.59
C ARG A 336 -12.06 9.89 0.66
N GLN A 337 -13.12 10.60 1.03
CA GLN A 337 -13.97 10.21 2.15
C GLN A 337 -14.61 8.85 1.86
N PRO A 338 -14.55 7.89 2.80
CA PRO A 338 -15.15 6.58 2.62
C PRO A 338 -16.67 6.69 2.48
N ALA A 339 -17.24 5.80 1.70
CA ALA A 339 -18.67 5.72 1.50
C ALA A 339 -19.30 4.91 2.65
N ARG A 340 -19.95 5.58 3.60
CA ARG A 340 -20.57 4.93 4.76
C ARG A 340 -21.78 4.10 4.36
N ARG A 341 -21.88 2.90 4.93
CA ARG A 341 -23.03 2.01 4.76
C ARG A 341 -24.06 2.37 5.83
N LEU A 342 -25.21 2.90 5.39
CA LEU A 342 -26.30 3.34 6.26
C LEU A 342 -27.62 2.75 5.77
N PHE A 343 -28.43 2.25 6.70
CA PHE A 343 -29.84 1.94 6.41
C PHE A 343 -30.64 3.22 6.22
N ALA A 344 -31.78 3.09 5.56
CA ALA A 344 -32.64 4.21 5.23
C ALA A 344 -33.10 4.99 6.47
N GLU A 345 -33.35 4.33 7.59
CA GLU A 345 -33.78 4.93 8.85
C GLU A 345 -32.72 5.89 9.40
N GLU A 346 -31.45 5.46 9.43
CA GLU A 346 -30.33 6.27 9.87
C GLU A 346 -30.04 7.40 8.87
N LEU A 347 -30.04 7.09 7.57
CA LEU A 347 -29.79 8.05 6.50
C LEU A 347 -30.84 9.16 6.50
N ASN A 348 -32.13 8.81 6.51
CA ASN A 348 -33.23 9.77 6.49
C ASN A 348 -33.29 10.61 7.78
N GLY A 349 -32.78 10.08 8.91
CA GLY A 349 -32.61 10.78 10.16
C GLY A 349 -31.47 11.80 10.18
N THR A 350 -30.56 11.77 9.21
CA THR A 350 -29.34 12.61 9.12
C THR A 350 -29.72 14.00 8.54
N THR A 351 -30.46 14.80 9.29
CA THR A 351 -31.02 16.06 8.81
C THR A 351 -30.13 17.27 9.07
N GLU A 352 -29.16 17.17 9.98
CA GLU A 352 -28.20 18.23 10.30
C GLU A 352 -26.90 18.04 9.51
N THR A 353 -26.28 19.15 9.11
CA THR A 353 -24.99 19.14 8.40
C THR A 353 -23.98 20.05 9.07
N PHE A 354 -22.69 19.68 8.99
CA PHE A 354 -21.59 20.46 9.53
C PHE A 354 -20.36 20.42 8.63
N GLN A 355 -19.40 21.30 8.91
CA GLN A 355 -18.06 21.31 8.30
C GLN A 355 -17.02 21.35 9.41
N GLU A 356 -15.92 20.65 9.23
CA GLU A 356 -14.82 20.59 10.21
C GLU A 356 -13.91 21.82 10.15
N SER A 357 -14.01 22.62 9.09
CA SER A 357 -13.23 23.86 8.93
C SER A 357 -14.03 24.92 8.18
N ASP A 358 -13.64 26.19 8.37
CA ASP A 358 -14.24 27.35 7.69
C ASP A 358 -13.69 27.57 6.26
N GLU A 359 -12.95 26.63 5.72
CA GLU A 359 -12.41 26.74 4.35
C GLU A 359 -13.54 26.64 3.32
N GLU A 360 -13.51 27.49 2.29
CA GLU A 360 -14.57 27.59 1.26
C GLU A 360 -14.88 26.26 0.54
N ARG A 361 -13.94 25.31 0.58
CA ARG A 361 -14.06 23.98 -0.06
C ARG A 361 -14.01 22.83 0.94
N ALA A 362 -14.20 23.11 2.23
CA ALA A 362 -14.24 22.06 3.23
C ALA A 362 -15.40 21.08 2.92
N PRO A 363 -15.17 19.77 3.11
CA PRO A 363 -16.23 18.78 2.95
C PRO A 363 -17.41 19.08 3.88
N VAL A 364 -18.62 18.94 3.37
CA VAL A 364 -19.84 19.00 4.17
C VAL A 364 -20.19 17.59 4.61
N TYR A 365 -20.43 17.41 5.90
CA TYR A 365 -20.84 16.14 6.50
C TYR A 365 -22.27 16.22 7.00
N GLY A 366 -23.05 15.16 6.81
CA GLY A 366 -24.27 14.94 7.57
C GLY A 366 -23.94 14.37 8.94
N LEU A 367 -24.53 14.91 9.99
CA LEU A 367 -24.46 14.36 11.33
C LEU A 367 -25.52 13.26 11.48
N THR A 368 -25.10 12.00 11.66
CA THR A 368 -26.06 10.91 11.88
C THR A 368 -26.66 10.94 13.30
N PRO A 369 -27.85 10.38 13.49
CA PRO A 369 -28.41 10.19 14.85
C PRO A 369 -27.53 9.34 15.77
N THR A 370 -26.63 8.53 15.20
CA THR A 370 -25.63 7.71 15.91
C THR A 370 -24.30 8.42 16.17
N GLY A 371 -24.20 9.73 15.89
CA GLY A 371 -23.03 10.55 16.22
C GLY A 371 -21.83 10.37 15.30
N VAL A 372 -22.05 10.01 14.03
CA VAL A 372 -20.99 9.88 13.02
C VAL A 372 -21.16 10.92 11.92
N GLY A 373 -20.05 11.51 11.46
CA GLY A 373 -20.02 12.38 10.30
C GLY A 373 -20.01 11.58 8.98
N VAL A 374 -20.90 11.93 8.04
CA VAL A 374 -21.06 11.24 6.77
C VAL A 374 -21.03 12.23 5.61
N ASN A 375 -20.00 12.15 4.76
CA ASN A 375 -19.93 12.93 3.52
C ASN A 375 -20.47 12.13 2.34
N ARG A 376 -20.12 10.84 2.26
CA ARG A 376 -20.48 9.93 1.17
C ARG A 376 -21.13 8.68 1.72
N VAL A 377 -22.10 8.16 0.98
CA VAL A 377 -22.83 6.93 1.32
C VAL A 377 -22.72 5.91 0.21
N PHE A 378 -22.76 4.66 0.60
CA PHE A 378 -22.91 3.51 -0.28
C PHE A 378 -24.15 2.73 0.17
N VAL A 379 -25.15 2.69 -0.69
CA VAL A 379 -26.45 2.06 -0.44
C VAL A 379 -26.72 1.04 -1.51
N VAL A 380 -27.11 -0.17 -1.12
CA VAL A 380 -27.60 -1.19 -2.03
C VAL A 380 -29.04 -1.53 -1.66
N GLY A 381 -29.92 -1.55 -2.64
CA GLY A 381 -31.34 -1.79 -2.39
C GLY A 381 -32.16 -1.99 -3.66
N THR A 382 -33.46 -2.11 -3.48
CA THR A 382 -34.41 -2.27 -4.59
C THR A 382 -34.82 -0.91 -5.13
N LEU A 383 -34.43 -0.59 -6.36
CA LEU A 383 -35.00 0.52 -7.12
C LEU A 383 -36.42 0.15 -7.53
N ALA A 384 -37.40 0.76 -6.87
CA ALA A 384 -38.81 0.44 -7.07
C ALA A 384 -39.47 1.36 -8.11
N GLU A 385 -38.97 2.58 -8.28
CA GLU A 385 -39.56 3.59 -9.15
C GLU A 385 -38.51 4.57 -9.64
N THR A 386 -38.63 5.01 -10.88
CA THR A 386 -37.90 6.14 -11.44
C THR A 386 -38.88 7.14 -12.07
N ALA A 387 -38.60 8.43 -11.96
CA ALA A 387 -39.44 9.48 -12.54
C ALA A 387 -38.60 10.71 -12.93
N ASP A 388 -38.91 11.34 -14.04
CA ASP A 388 -38.44 12.69 -14.33
C ASP A 388 -39.30 13.69 -13.54
N VAL A 389 -38.68 14.39 -12.60
CA VAL A 389 -39.32 15.40 -11.74
C VAL A 389 -38.88 16.82 -12.07
N GLY A 390 -38.12 16.99 -13.15
CA GLY A 390 -37.63 18.27 -13.64
C GLY A 390 -38.74 19.14 -14.22
N SER A 391 -38.62 20.47 -14.09
CA SER A 391 -39.54 21.45 -14.68
C SER A 391 -38.98 22.08 -15.95
N ASP A 392 -37.71 22.45 -15.96
CA ASP A 392 -37.05 23.16 -17.06
C ASP A 392 -35.95 22.35 -17.73
N SER A 393 -35.46 21.33 -17.06
CA SER A 393 -34.44 20.39 -17.54
C SER A 393 -34.71 19.03 -16.93
N GLU A 394 -34.21 17.94 -17.56
CA GLU A 394 -34.31 16.59 -17.03
C GLU A 394 -33.69 16.55 -15.61
N TYR A 395 -34.45 16.03 -14.64
CA TYR A 395 -34.01 15.82 -13.27
C TYR A 395 -34.69 14.56 -12.73
N TRP A 396 -33.93 13.46 -12.77
CA TRP A 396 -34.47 12.15 -12.48
C TRP A 396 -34.40 11.82 -10.99
N GLN A 397 -35.51 11.28 -10.48
CA GLN A 397 -35.63 10.74 -9.14
C GLN A 397 -35.66 9.22 -9.20
N GLY A 398 -34.87 8.57 -8.36
CA GLY A 398 -34.96 7.15 -8.06
C GLY A 398 -35.47 6.94 -6.64
N LYS A 399 -36.34 5.94 -6.43
CA LYS A 399 -36.81 5.51 -5.11
C LYS A 399 -36.24 4.13 -4.81
N VAL A 400 -35.27 4.08 -3.90
CA VAL A 400 -34.52 2.89 -3.54
C VAL A 400 -34.89 2.43 -2.13
N PHE A 401 -35.34 1.19 -1.98
CA PHE A 401 -35.58 0.60 -0.68
C PHE A 401 -34.31 -0.07 -0.17
N ALA A 402 -33.70 0.54 0.84
CA ALA A 402 -32.53 0.03 1.55
C ALA A 402 -32.99 -0.47 2.93
N ALA A 403 -33.46 -1.66 3.01
CA ALA A 403 -34.33 -2.24 4.01
C ALA A 403 -35.81 -1.82 3.82
N ASP A 404 -36.57 -1.55 4.88
CA ASP A 404 -38.02 -1.32 4.82
C ASP A 404 -38.41 0.10 4.37
N SER A 405 -37.51 1.05 4.50
CA SER A 405 -37.75 2.45 4.18
C SER A 405 -37.10 2.88 2.86
N PRO A 406 -37.70 3.82 2.12
CA PRO A 406 -37.11 4.32 0.90
C PRO A 406 -36.05 5.40 1.16
N VAL A 407 -35.02 5.39 0.34
CA VAL A 407 -34.07 6.49 0.15
C VAL A 407 -34.32 7.10 -1.23
N TYR A 408 -34.27 8.40 -1.34
CA TYR A 408 -34.42 9.10 -2.61
C TYR A 408 -33.07 9.49 -3.20
N VAL A 409 -32.93 9.23 -4.48
CA VAL A 409 -31.74 9.55 -5.27
C VAL A 409 -32.13 10.54 -6.36
N TYR A 410 -31.37 11.62 -6.50
CA TYR A 410 -31.67 12.65 -7.53
C TYR A 410 -30.46 12.91 -8.41
N ALA A 411 -30.62 12.73 -9.72
CA ALA A 411 -29.59 12.97 -10.71
C ALA A 411 -30.07 13.95 -11.78
N GLY A 412 -29.23 14.92 -12.11
CA GLY A 412 -29.46 15.91 -13.14
C GLY A 412 -28.23 16.09 -14.03
N ASN A 413 -28.13 17.24 -14.69
CA ASN A 413 -27.06 17.53 -15.65
C ASN A 413 -25.65 17.48 -15.06
N TYR A 414 -25.50 17.57 -13.74
CA TYR A 414 -24.21 17.46 -13.05
C TYR A 414 -23.82 16.02 -12.73
N GLN A 415 -24.75 15.08 -12.88
CA GLN A 415 -24.56 13.62 -12.69
C GLN A 415 -25.02 12.87 -13.96
N PRO A 416 -24.40 13.11 -15.11
CA PRO A 416 -24.92 12.62 -16.40
C PRO A 416 -24.99 11.11 -16.49
N GLU A 417 -24.03 10.39 -15.93
CA GLU A 417 -23.99 8.92 -15.95
C GLU A 417 -25.08 8.34 -15.04
N ALA A 418 -25.22 8.85 -13.81
CA ALA A 418 -26.26 8.42 -12.89
C ALA A 418 -27.67 8.79 -13.39
N MET A 419 -27.81 9.93 -14.07
CA MET A 419 -29.06 10.33 -14.72
C MET A 419 -29.40 9.36 -15.86
N ALA A 420 -28.43 9.01 -16.68
CA ALA A 420 -28.62 8.03 -17.75
C ALA A 420 -29.01 6.66 -17.21
N ALA A 421 -28.39 6.22 -16.12
CA ALA A 421 -28.71 4.97 -15.43
C ALA A 421 -30.18 4.97 -14.94
N LEU A 422 -30.63 6.04 -14.24
CA LEU A 422 -32.03 6.14 -13.79
C LEU A 422 -33.04 6.17 -14.94
N LYS A 423 -32.67 6.80 -16.06
CA LYS A 423 -33.52 6.89 -17.25
C LYS A 423 -33.65 5.56 -17.98
N ALA A 424 -32.59 4.75 -17.99
CA ALA A 424 -32.55 3.43 -18.63
C ALA A 424 -33.08 2.31 -17.72
N ALA A 425 -33.19 2.54 -16.42
CA ALA A 425 -33.60 1.53 -15.46
C ALA A 425 -35.03 1.02 -15.71
N GLU A 426 -35.22 -0.28 -15.52
CA GLU A 426 -36.50 -0.98 -15.61
C GLU A 426 -36.89 -1.55 -14.22
N PRO A 427 -37.40 -0.71 -13.30
CA PRO A 427 -37.81 -1.20 -11.97
C PRO A 427 -38.90 -2.28 -12.04
N PRO A 428 -38.93 -3.25 -11.06
CA PRO A 428 -38.04 -3.36 -9.91
C PRO A 428 -36.71 -4.05 -10.24
N MET A 429 -35.59 -3.52 -9.71
CA MET A 429 -34.25 -4.10 -9.87
C MET A 429 -33.36 -3.76 -8.67
N TYR A 430 -32.34 -4.55 -8.39
CA TYR A 430 -31.36 -4.20 -7.37
C TYR A 430 -30.32 -3.23 -7.93
N VAL A 431 -30.04 -2.20 -7.16
CA VAL A 431 -29.04 -1.19 -7.52
C VAL A 431 -28.07 -0.89 -6.38
N ALA A 432 -26.82 -0.67 -6.74
CA ALA A 432 -25.82 -0.07 -5.87
C ALA A 432 -25.72 1.42 -6.19
N VAL A 433 -25.80 2.26 -5.17
CA VAL A 433 -25.74 3.72 -5.27
C VAL A 433 -24.59 4.22 -4.41
N VAL A 434 -23.63 4.88 -5.03
CA VAL A 434 -22.60 5.65 -4.32
C VAL A 434 -22.84 7.13 -4.58
N GLY A 435 -22.84 7.93 -3.52
CA GLY A 435 -23.10 9.35 -3.70
C GLY A 435 -22.93 10.17 -2.43
N LYS A 436 -23.10 11.47 -2.57
CA LYS A 436 -23.03 12.41 -1.46
C LYS A 436 -24.39 12.57 -0.81
N LEU A 437 -24.38 12.66 0.52
CA LEU A 437 -25.57 13.01 1.28
C LEU A 437 -25.92 14.48 1.03
N ARG A 438 -27.19 14.76 0.79
CA ARG A 438 -27.71 16.11 0.61
C ARG A 438 -28.99 16.30 1.39
N THR A 439 -29.10 17.42 2.10
CA THR A 439 -30.33 17.86 2.78
C THR A 439 -31.02 18.92 1.95
N TYR A 440 -32.36 18.93 1.97
CA TYR A 440 -33.17 19.95 1.32
C TYR A 440 -34.47 20.21 2.11
N GLU A 441 -34.93 21.46 2.10
CA GLU A 441 -36.15 21.84 2.78
C GLU A 441 -37.38 21.63 1.88
N ARG A 442 -38.43 21.03 2.45
CA ARG A 442 -39.72 20.94 1.79
C ARG A 442 -40.84 21.25 2.81
N GLY A 443 -41.39 22.47 2.76
CA GLY A 443 -42.27 22.99 3.81
C GLY A 443 -41.46 23.17 5.10
N ASP A 444 -41.98 22.66 6.20
CA ASP A 444 -41.37 22.75 7.54
C ASP A 444 -40.48 21.52 7.85
N ARG A 445 -40.13 20.71 6.84
CA ARG A 445 -39.33 19.48 7.03
C ARG A 445 -38.04 19.54 6.25
N ILE A 446 -36.97 19.13 6.91
CA ILE A 446 -35.71 18.82 6.25
C ILE A 446 -35.77 17.36 5.78
N ASN A 447 -35.53 17.14 4.51
CA ASN A 447 -35.46 15.82 3.90
C ASN A 447 -34.01 15.51 3.48
N VAL A 448 -33.70 14.24 3.44
CA VAL A 448 -32.40 13.74 3.05
C VAL A 448 -32.52 12.99 1.72
N ALA A 449 -31.53 13.17 0.87
CA ALA A 449 -31.42 12.47 -0.40
C ALA A 449 -29.95 12.16 -0.71
N ILE A 450 -29.74 11.28 -1.67
CA ILE A 450 -28.43 11.00 -2.23
C ILE A 450 -28.29 11.73 -3.56
N GLU A 451 -27.23 12.50 -3.70
CA GLU A 451 -26.71 13.01 -4.97
C GLU A 451 -25.72 11.98 -5.51
N PRO A 452 -26.11 11.14 -6.49
CA PRO A 452 -25.34 9.96 -6.86
C PRO A 452 -24.11 10.34 -7.67
N GLU A 453 -22.98 9.71 -7.35
CA GLU A 453 -21.78 9.67 -8.17
C GLU A 453 -21.85 8.49 -9.14
N SER A 454 -22.45 7.36 -8.71
CA SER A 454 -22.75 6.20 -9.56
C SER A 454 -24.04 5.50 -9.13
N ILE A 455 -24.71 4.87 -10.12
CA ILE A 455 -25.83 3.95 -9.94
C ILE A 455 -25.58 2.77 -10.87
N THR A 456 -25.52 1.57 -10.32
CA THR A 456 -25.21 0.35 -11.09
C THR A 456 -26.14 -0.77 -10.70
N GLU A 457 -26.62 -1.56 -11.67
CA GLU A 457 -27.38 -2.77 -11.42
C GLU A 457 -26.49 -3.82 -10.76
N VAL A 458 -27.02 -4.46 -9.71
CA VAL A 458 -26.33 -5.53 -8.98
C VAL A 458 -27.28 -6.71 -8.76
N ASP A 459 -26.72 -7.83 -8.33
CA ASP A 459 -27.50 -9.03 -8.04
C ASP A 459 -27.98 -9.09 -6.58
N GLU A 460 -28.79 -10.10 -6.29
CA GLU A 460 -29.33 -10.35 -4.95
C GLU A 460 -28.23 -10.67 -3.94
N ALA A 461 -27.18 -11.40 -4.34
CA ALA A 461 -26.06 -11.75 -3.47
C ALA A 461 -25.30 -10.50 -3.00
N THR A 462 -25.07 -9.54 -3.89
CA THR A 462 -24.47 -8.25 -3.56
C THR A 462 -25.35 -7.45 -2.57
N ARG A 463 -26.68 -7.45 -2.79
CA ARG A 463 -27.62 -6.81 -1.88
C ARG A 463 -27.58 -7.44 -0.49
N ASP A 464 -27.62 -8.76 -0.39
CA ASP A 464 -27.63 -9.49 0.88
C ASP A 464 -26.31 -9.31 1.64
N ALA A 465 -25.18 -9.33 0.93
CA ALA A 465 -23.88 -9.03 1.52
C ALA A 465 -23.80 -7.61 2.07
N TRP A 466 -24.36 -6.62 1.37
CA TRP A 466 -24.43 -5.23 1.84
C TRP A 466 -25.32 -5.09 3.07
N VAL A 467 -26.49 -5.74 3.10
CA VAL A 467 -27.41 -5.74 4.26
C VAL A 467 -26.71 -6.30 5.49
N THR A 468 -26.04 -7.44 5.35
CA THR A 468 -25.30 -8.08 6.44
C THR A 468 -24.20 -7.18 6.98
N GLU A 469 -23.37 -6.61 6.11
CA GLU A 469 -22.31 -5.67 6.50
C GLU A 469 -22.89 -4.44 7.21
N THR A 470 -23.93 -3.84 6.62
CA THR A 470 -24.55 -2.63 7.17
C THR A 470 -25.16 -2.89 8.54
N ALA A 471 -25.77 -4.05 8.77
CA ALA A 471 -26.30 -4.43 10.08
C ALA A 471 -25.20 -4.53 11.15
N VAL A 472 -24.06 -5.15 10.83
CA VAL A 472 -22.91 -5.23 11.74
C VAL A 472 -22.37 -3.83 12.07
N ARG A 473 -22.18 -2.99 11.07
CA ARG A 473 -21.65 -1.63 11.22
C ARG A 473 -22.62 -0.73 11.99
N THR A 474 -23.92 -0.86 11.76
CA THR A 474 -24.94 -0.08 12.47
C THR A 474 -25.00 -0.46 13.95
N ARG A 475 -24.91 -1.77 14.29
CA ARG A 475 -24.80 -2.19 15.70
C ARG A 475 -23.57 -1.58 16.37
N LYS A 476 -22.42 -1.61 15.72
CA LYS A 476 -21.19 -1.00 16.24
C LYS A 476 -21.39 0.49 16.51
N ARG A 477 -21.98 1.24 15.56
CA ARG A 477 -22.26 2.67 15.74
C ARG A 477 -23.25 2.96 16.89
N LEU A 478 -24.28 2.14 17.04
CA LEU A 478 -25.21 2.24 18.18
C LEU A 478 -24.49 2.03 19.51
N GLU A 479 -23.62 1.02 19.60
CA GLU A 479 -22.82 0.73 20.80
C GLU A 479 -21.82 1.86 21.12
N GLU A 480 -21.14 2.39 20.09
CA GLU A 480 -20.24 3.54 20.21
C GLU A 480 -20.99 4.82 20.63
N PHE A 481 -22.22 5.02 20.15
CA PHE A 481 -23.08 6.14 20.56
C PHE A 481 -23.52 6.01 22.01
N GLU A 482 -23.97 4.82 22.44
CA GLU A 482 -24.35 4.54 23.83
C GLU A 482 -23.19 4.74 24.81
N THR A 483 -21.98 4.33 24.41
CA THR A 483 -20.75 4.42 25.22
C THR A 483 -19.99 5.73 25.06
N GLU A 484 -20.53 6.71 24.32
CA GLU A 484 -19.92 8.02 24.05
C GLU A 484 -18.57 7.96 23.31
N GLN A 485 -18.34 6.87 22.57
CA GLN A 485 -17.11 6.67 21.77
C GLN A 485 -17.23 7.22 20.34
N ALA A 486 -18.46 7.44 19.83
CA ALA A 486 -18.65 8.04 18.52
C ALA A 486 -18.18 9.52 18.54
N SER A 487 -17.53 9.94 17.46
CA SER A 487 -16.83 11.24 17.38
C SER A 487 -17.70 12.46 17.66
N PHE A 488 -19.00 12.38 17.40
CA PHE A 488 -19.96 13.48 17.54
C PHE A 488 -21.17 13.09 18.40
N SER A 489 -20.99 12.18 19.38
CA SER A 489 -22.08 11.68 20.24
C SER A 489 -22.80 12.80 20.96
N GLU A 490 -22.07 13.76 21.55
CA GLU A 490 -22.65 14.89 22.28
C GLU A 490 -23.52 15.79 21.36
N GLN A 491 -22.97 16.14 20.20
CA GLN A 491 -23.68 16.96 19.21
C GLN A 491 -24.94 16.26 18.68
N ALA A 492 -24.83 14.94 18.40
CA ALA A 492 -25.99 14.18 17.94
C ALA A 492 -27.09 14.08 18.98
N ARG A 493 -26.75 13.93 20.28
CA ARG A 493 -27.75 13.98 21.38
C ARG A 493 -28.43 15.34 21.51
N GLU A 494 -27.67 16.42 21.32
CA GLU A 494 -28.26 17.77 21.33
C GLU A 494 -29.28 17.98 20.19
N VAL A 495 -28.99 17.46 19.01
CA VAL A 495 -29.82 17.64 17.81
C VAL A 495 -30.98 16.64 17.75
N TYR A 496 -30.73 15.37 17.98
CA TYR A 496 -31.69 14.28 17.74
C TYR A 496 -32.23 13.62 19.00
N GLY A 497 -31.63 13.89 20.15
CA GLY A 497 -31.93 13.20 21.41
C GLY A 497 -31.20 11.87 21.53
N GLU A 498 -31.66 11.02 22.45
CA GLU A 498 -31.04 9.73 22.75
C GLU A 498 -31.80 8.53 22.12
N ASP A 499 -32.95 8.79 21.50
CA ASP A 499 -33.81 7.72 20.97
C ASP A 499 -33.32 7.24 19.60
N THR A 500 -32.68 6.09 19.61
CA THR A 500 -32.19 5.37 18.39
C THR A 500 -33.01 4.12 18.09
N SER A 501 -34.20 3.99 18.69
CA SER A 501 -35.03 2.77 18.58
C SER A 501 -35.38 2.38 17.15
N LEU A 502 -35.71 3.34 16.28
CA LEU A 502 -36.02 3.06 14.87
C LEU A 502 -34.83 2.44 14.11
N ILE A 503 -33.62 2.91 14.42
CA ILE A 503 -32.39 2.37 13.78
C ILE A 503 -32.11 0.96 14.32
N SER A 504 -32.30 0.75 15.62
CA SER A 504 -32.12 -0.56 16.27
C SER A 504 -33.17 -1.58 15.80
N GLU A 505 -34.44 -1.18 15.62
CA GLU A 505 -35.49 -2.03 15.06
C GLU A 505 -35.20 -2.45 13.62
N ALA A 506 -34.74 -1.54 12.76
CA ALA A 506 -34.32 -1.84 11.40
C ALA A 506 -33.21 -2.91 11.35
N VAL A 507 -32.20 -2.79 12.21
CA VAL A 507 -31.11 -3.77 12.32
C VAL A 507 -31.61 -5.14 12.80
N THR A 508 -32.58 -5.16 13.72
CA THR A 508 -33.11 -6.41 14.28
C THR A 508 -33.99 -7.15 13.26
N ALA A 509 -34.84 -6.42 12.56
CA ALA A 509 -35.71 -7.00 11.52
C ALA A 509 -34.94 -7.67 10.37
N LEU A 510 -33.74 -7.14 10.04
CA LEU A 510 -32.91 -7.68 8.96
C LEU A 510 -31.95 -8.79 9.40
N ALA A 511 -31.75 -8.97 10.71
CA ALA A 511 -30.88 -10.02 11.27
C ALA A 511 -31.60 -11.37 11.48
N GLU A 512 -32.93 -11.38 11.46
CA GLU A 512 -33.71 -12.61 11.51
C GLU A 512 -33.95 -13.08 10.06
N PRO A 513 -33.37 -14.24 9.63
CA PRO A 513 -33.72 -14.80 8.34
C PRO A 513 -35.22 -15.10 8.33
N ASP A 514 -35.93 -14.69 7.28
CA ASP A 514 -37.33 -15.07 7.06
C ASP A 514 -37.46 -16.60 7.11
N ASP A 515 -37.86 -17.13 8.27
CA ASP A 515 -38.42 -18.50 8.42
C ASP A 515 -39.85 -18.49 7.85
N ALA A 516 -39.94 -18.47 6.52
CA ALA A 516 -41.23 -18.64 5.83
C ALA A 516 -41.15 -19.66 4.69
#